data_c0fc95c3b9c4e7443224deea92755685
#
_entry.id   c0fc95c3b9c4e7443224deea92755685
#
_cell.length_a   1.000
_cell.length_b   1.000
_cell.length_c   1.000
_cell.angle_alpha   90.00
_cell.angle_beta   90.00
_cell.angle_gamma   90.00
#
_symmetry.space_group_name_H-M   'P 1'
#
loop_
_entity.id
_entity.type
_entity.pdbx_description
1 polymer ?
#
loop_
_entity_poly.entity_id
_entity_poly.type
_entity_poly.pdbx_seq_one_letter_code
_entity_poly.pdbx_strand_id
1 'polypeptide(L)'
;MQTRAALPHVRVAGCLAAGGLVALLAGCSSASRPEVEKVAAAFENPSVAPQARCDLLAPKTLESLELSSPCTDALPQLPFQGGDVRSVQVWGGGAQAKVGSDTVFLTETDGGWKVTAALCQPRGEAPYDCQVEGP
;
A
#
# COMPACT_ATOMS: atom_id res chain seq x y z
N MET A 1 -6.16 40.67 -73.57
CA MET A 1 -4.80 40.90 -73.02
C MET A 1 -4.75 40.34 -71.60
N GLN A 2 -4.04 39.36 -71.45
CA GLN A 2 -3.31 38.67 -70.39
C GLN A 2 -3.33 39.37 -69.05
N THR A 3 -3.68 38.63 -67.98
CA THR A 3 -2.86 38.59 -66.76
C THR A 3 -3.17 37.33 -65.99
N ARG A 4 -2.12 36.64 -65.63
CA ARG A 4 -2.08 35.36 -64.92
C ARG A 4 -2.35 35.60 -63.49
N ALA A 5 -3.21 34.78 -62.87
CA ALA A 5 -3.36 34.69 -61.44
C ALA A 5 -2.53 33.50 -60.92
N ALA A 6 -1.63 33.80 -59.99
CA ALA A 6 -0.82 32.81 -59.29
C ALA A 6 -1.55 32.30 -58.05
N LEU A 7 -1.56 31.00 -57.87
CA LEU A 7 -2.09 30.31 -56.68
C LEU A 7 -1.06 30.34 -55.53
N PRO A 8 -1.45 30.62 -54.33
CA PRO A 8 -0.59 30.37 -53.17
C PRO A 8 -0.81 28.96 -52.61
N HIS A 9 0.27 28.26 -52.45
CA HIS A 9 0.34 26.96 -51.83
C HIS A 9 0.04 27.07 -50.31
N VAL A 10 -0.99 26.41 -49.87
CA VAL A 10 -1.26 26.20 -48.43
C VAL A 10 -0.36 25.06 -47.97
N ARG A 11 0.59 25.37 -47.12
CA ARG A 11 1.37 24.39 -46.39
C ARG A 11 0.63 24.02 -45.12
N VAL A 12 0.14 22.80 -45.03
CA VAL A 12 -0.37 22.21 -43.82
C VAL A 12 0.81 21.82 -42.94
N ALA A 13 1.05 22.57 -41.89
CA ALA A 13 1.99 22.20 -40.85
C ALA A 13 1.32 21.20 -39.91
N GLY A 14 1.87 19.99 -39.91
CA GLY A 14 1.42 18.93 -39.00
C GLY A 14 1.68 19.28 -37.53
N CYS A 15 0.65 19.26 -36.71
CA CYS A 15 0.77 19.23 -35.26
C CYS A 15 1.15 17.81 -34.83
N LEU A 16 2.39 17.63 -34.46
CA LEU A 16 2.86 16.41 -33.77
C LEU A 16 2.34 16.38 -32.33
N ALA A 17 1.62 15.33 -32.04
CA ALA A 17 1.10 14.99 -30.76
C ALA A 17 2.24 14.72 -29.76
N ALA A 18 2.38 15.58 -28.78
CA ALA A 18 3.11 15.34 -27.56
C ALA A 18 2.09 15.15 -26.43
N GLY A 19 1.59 13.93 -26.28
CA GLY A 19 0.57 13.63 -25.25
C GLY A 19 0.45 12.14 -24.98
N GLY A 20 1.51 11.52 -24.45
CA GLY A 20 1.42 10.08 -24.25
C GLY A 20 2.41 9.46 -23.28
N LEU A 21 2.72 10.09 -22.12
CA LEU A 21 3.66 9.46 -21.18
C LEU A 21 3.34 9.65 -19.70
N VAL A 22 2.14 10.08 -19.32
CA VAL A 22 1.80 10.30 -17.91
C VAL A 22 0.90 9.20 -17.32
N ALA A 23 0.37 8.30 -18.12
CA ALA A 23 -0.62 7.32 -17.69
C ALA A 23 -0.06 6.02 -17.06
N LEU A 24 1.27 5.81 -17.03
CA LEU A 24 1.86 4.53 -16.61
C LEU A 24 2.22 4.46 -15.12
N LEU A 25 2.22 5.56 -14.39
CA LEU A 25 2.58 5.55 -12.96
C LEU A 25 1.40 5.29 -12.02
N ALA A 26 0.16 5.51 -12.46
CA ALA A 26 -1.03 5.24 -11.66
C ALA A 26 -1.41 3.74 -11.63
N GLY A 27 -0.92 2.93 -12.57
CA GLY A 27 -1.26 1.51 -12.69
C GLY A 27 -0.63 0.61 -11.62
N CYS A 28 0.58 0.92 -11.14
CA CYS A 28 1.29 0.03 -10.21
C CYS A 28 0.69 0.04 -8.80
N SER A 29 0.30 1.20 -8.28
CA SER A 29 -0.29 1.29 -6.94
C SER A 29 -1.69 0.69 -6.85
N SER A 30 -2.47 0.70 -7.94
CA SER A 30 -3.78 0.05 -7.98
C SER A 30 -3.68 -1.47 -8.08
N ALA A 31 -2.63 -2.00 -8.72
CA ALA A 31 -2.40 -3.44 -8.84
C ALA A 31 -2.06 -4.10 -7.50
N SER A 32 -1.34 -3.41 -6.62
CA SER A 32 -0.94 -3.92 -5.30
C SER A 32 -2.05 -3.82 -4.24
N ARG A 33 -3.06 -2.97 -4.45
CA ARG A 33 -4.12 -2.73 -3.47
C ARG A 33 -4.84 -3.99 -2.99
N PRO A 34 -5.29 -4.92 -3.88
CA PRO A 34 -6.00 -6.14 -3.43
C PRO A 34 -5.14 -7.05 -2.55
N GLU A 35 -3.83 -7.10 -2.81
CA GLU A 35 -2.90 -7.90 -2.00
C GLU A 35 -2.69 -7.28 -0.63
N VAL A 36 -2.47 -5.96 -0.56
CA VAL A 36 -2.39 -5.21 0.70
C VAL A 36 -3.65 -5.40 1.54
N GLU A 37 -4.82 -5.28 0.91
CA GLU A 37 -6.12 -5.49 1.56
C GLU A 37 -6.23 -6.89 2.17
N LYS A 38 -5.87 -7.92 1.40
CA LYS A 38 -5.89 -9.31 1.84
C LYS A 38 -4.96 -9.55 3.03
N VAL A 39 -3.71 -9.06 2.95
CA VAL A 39 -2.72 -9.22 4.03
C VAL A 39 -3.16 -8.49 5.29
N ALA A 40 -3.61 -7.25 5.18
CA ALA A 40 -4.08 -6.46 6.32
C ALA A 40 -5.30 -7.11 7.00
N ALA A 41 -6.31 -7.53 6.23
CA ALA A 41 -7.49 -8.20 6.75
C ALA A 41 -7.15 -9.52 7.45
N ALA A 42 -6.26 -10.33 6.88
CA ALA A 42 -5.84 -11.60 7.48
C ALA A 42 -5.04 -11.39 8.77
N PHE A 43 -4.17 -10.39 8.79
CA PHE A 43 -3.38 -10.07 9.99
C PHE A 43 -4.25 -9.58 11.14
N GLU A 44 -5.21 -8.71 10.88
CA GLU A 44 -6.12 -8.14 11.88
C GLU A 44 -7.15 -9.15 12.41
N ASN A 45 -7.41 -10.23 11.70
CA ASN A 45 -8.45 -11.18 12.06
C ASN A 45 -7.98 -12.16 13.16
N PRO A 46 -8.49 -12.05 14.41
CA PRO A 46 -8.10 -12.93 15.51
C PRO A 46 -8.50 -14.40 15.33
N SER A 47 -9.39 -14.70 14.36
CA SER A 47 -9.80 -16.08 14.02
C SER A 47 -8.80 -16.78 13.09
N VAL A 48 -7.86 -16.06 12.49
CA VAL A 48 -6.77 -16.64 11.71
C VAL A 48 -5.73 -17.22 12.68
N ALA A 49 -5.23 -18.43 12.37
CA ALA A 49 -4.23 -19.10 13.21
C ALA A 49 -3.03 -18.19 13.51
N PRO A 50 -2.54 -18.14 14.76
CA PRO A 50 -1.43 -17.26 15.15
C PRO A 50 -0.19 -17.42 14.27
N GLN A 51 0.18 -18.66 13.91
CA GLN A 51 1.34 -18.89 13.04
C GLN A 51 1.15 -18.23 11.67
N ALA A 52 -0.03 -18.37 11.05
CA ALA A 52 -0.31 -17.74 9.76
C ALA A 52 -0.26 -16.21 9.82
N ARG A 53 -0.66 -15.61 10.95
CA ARG A 53 -0.54 -14.17 11.19
C ARG A 53 0.93 -13.75 11.42
N CYS A 54 1.70 -14.53 12.16
CA CYS A 54 3.14 -14.30 12.32
C CYS A 54 3.90 -14.31 11.00
N ASP A 55 3.53 -15.20 10.08
CA ASP A 55 4.12 -15.28 8.74
C ASP A 55 3.84 -14.05 7.86
N LEU A 56 2.85 -13.23 8.23
CA LEU A 56 2.54 -11.97 7.55
C LEU A 56 3.37 -10.78 8.06
N LEU A 57 4.11 -10.93 9.14
CA LEU A 57 4.96 -9.86 9.68
C LEU A 57 6.21 -9.66 8.83
N ALA A 58 6.65 -8.42 8.70
CA ALA A 58 7.96 -8.11 8.17
C ALA A 58 9.05 -8.65 9.12
N PRO A 59 10.21 -9.12 8.61
CA PRO A 59 11.21 -9.78 9.44
C PRO A 59 11.63 -8.99 10.68
N LYS A 60 11.84 -7.69 10.54
CA LYS A 60 12.23 -6.82 11.66
C LYS A 60 11.10 -6.63 12.70
N THR A 61 9.86 -6.60 12.25
CA THR A 61 8.70 -6.50 13.12
C THR A 61 8.50 -7.81 13.91
N LEU A 62 8.67 -8.95 13.23
CA LEU A 62 8.65 -10.26 13.88
C LEU A 62 9.75 -10.37 14.94
N GLU A 63 10.99 -10.01 14.60
CA GLU A 63 12.12 -9.99 15.54
C GLU A 63 11.83 -9.11 16.77
N SER A 64 11.27 -7.92 16.56
CA SER A 64 10.89 -7.01 17.64
C SER A 64 9.82 -7.61 18.56
N LEU A 65 8.79 -8.23 17.99
CA LEU A 65 7.72 -8.88 18.76
C LEU A 65 8.23 -10.07 19.58
N GLU A 66 9.18 -10.82 19.05
CA GLU A 66 9.74 -12.03 19.67
C GLU A 66 10.79 -11.75 20.75
N LEU A 67 11.11 -10.49 21.06
CA LEU A 67 12.05 -10.15 22.16
C LEU A 67 11.58 -10.66 23.54
N SER A 68 10.27 -10.80 23.74
CA SER A 68 9.69 -11.19 25.03
C SER A 68 9.09 -12.59 25.05
N SER A 69 8.53 -13.04 23.93
CA SER A 69 7.90 -14.36 23.78
C SER A 69 7.73 -14.71 22.31
N PRO A 70 7.57 -16.01 21.96
CA PRO A 70 7.28 -16.40 20.59
C PRO A 70 6.07 -15.63 20.01
N CYS A 71 6.13 -15.26 18.74
CA CYS A 71 5.07 -14.50 18.08
C CYS A 71 3.68 -15.18 18.22
N THR A 72 3.64 -16.51 18.13
CA THR A 72 2.39 -17.30 18.28
C THR A 72 1.75 -17.17 19.64
N ASP A 73 2.53 -16.85 20.67
CA ASP A 73 2.05 -16.64 22.03
C ASP A 73 1.74 -15.16 22.29
N ALA A 74 2.49 -14.27 21.65
CA ALA A 74 2.32 -12.82 21.82
C ALA A 74 1.06 -12.29 21.10
N LEU A 75 0.84 -12.67 19.83
CA LEU A 75 -0.28 -12.14 19.05
C LEU A 75 -1.65 -12.37 19.68
N PRO A 76 -1.98 -13.54 20.24
CA PRO A 76 -3.28 -13.75 20.89
C PRO A 76 -3.51 -12.88 22.15
N GLN A 77 -2.47 -12.34 22.75
CA GLN A 77 -2.55 -11.46 23.91
C GLN A 77 -2.87 -10.00 23.55
N LEU A 78 -2.72 -9.65 22.27
CA LEU A 78 -2.96 -8.30 21.80
C LEU A 78 -4.45 -8.08 21.44
N PRO A 79 -4.97 -6.85 21.59
CA PRO A 79 -6.39 -6.55 21.49
C PRO A 79 -6.89 -6.43 20.04
N PHE A 80 -6.54 -7.37 19.18
CA PHE A 80 -7.04 -7.41 17.81
C PHE A 80 -8.54 -7.69 17.79
N GLN A 81 -9.28 -6.89 17.05
CA GLN A 81 -10.73 -7.05 16.90
C GLN A 81 -11.14 -7.46 15.49
N GLY A 82 -10.25 -7.28 14.52
CA GLY A 82 -10.56 -7.48 13.12
C GLY A 82 -11.52 -6.41 12.59
N GLY A 83 -12.20 -6.73 11.50
CA GLY A 83 -13.18 -5.87 10.88
C GLY A 83 -12.99 -5.75 9.37
N ASP A 84 -13.85 -4.95 8.73
CA ASP A 84 -13.77 -4.70 7.30
C ASP A 84 -12.62 -3.75 6.98
N VAL A 85 -11.97 -3.98 5.84
CA VAL A 85 -10.98 -3.04 5.28
C VAL A 85 -11.74 -1.85 4.70
N ARG A 86 -11.58 -0.69 5.31
CA ARG A 86 -12.28 0.55 4.95
C ARG A 86 -11.55 1.38 3.91
N SER A 87 -10.23 1.32 3.91
CA SER A 87 -9.38 2.02 2.93
C SER A 87 -8.01 1.41 2.86
N VAL A 88 -7.41 1.49 1.67
CA VAL A 88 -6.01 1.11 1.40
C VAL A 88 -5.37 2.23 0.58
N GLN A 89 -4.21 2.66 1.02
CA GLN A 89 -3.33 3.58 0.30
C GLN A 89 -1.99 2.90 0.06
N VAL A 90 -1.49 2.99 -1.15
CA VAL A 90 -0.20 2.41 -1.57
C VAL A 90 0.66 3.52 -2.16
N TRP A 91 1.91 3.63 -1.71
CA TRP A 91 2.89 4.57 -2.22
C TRP A 91 4.27 3.89 -2.31
N GLY A 92 4.75 3.69 -3.51
CA GLY A 92 5.99 2.94 -3.72
C GLY A 92 5.92 1.55 -3.10
N GLY A 93 6.91 1.17 -2.31
CA GLY A 93 6.96 -0.10 -1.58
C GLY A 93 6.30 -0.09 -0.20
N GLY A 94 5.55 0.96 0.14
CA GLY A 94 4.83 1.09 1.40
C GLY A 94 3.32 1.14 1.21
N ALA A 95 2.57 0.74 2.23
CA ALA A 95 1.11 0.83 2.24
C ALA A 95 0.57 1.07 3.65
N GLN A 96 -0.64 1.64 3.68
CA GLN A 96 -1.46 1.79 4.88
C GLN A 96 -2.85 1.25 4.61
N ALA A 97 -3.36 0.43 5.50
CA ALA A 97 -4.73 -0.04 5.49
C ALA A 97 -5.46 0.36 6.76
N LYS A 98 -6.72 0.73 6.64
CA LYS A 98 -7.63 0.90 7.79
C LYS A 98 -8.56 -0.30 7.86
N VAL A 99 -8.43 -1.07 8.94
CA VAL A 99 -9.19 -2.29 9.20
C VAL A 99 -9.97 -2.13 10.51
N GLY A 100 -11.30 -2.15 10.42
CA GLY A 100 -12.10 -1.83 11.60
C GLY A 100 -11.74 -0.45 12.18
N SER A 101 -11.31 -0.40 13.42
CA SER A 101 -10.81 0.83 14.08
C SER A 101 -9.30 0.98 14.04
N ASP A 102 -8.58 -0.01 13.52
CA ASP A 102 -7.12 -0.02 13.49
C ASP A 102 -6.52 0.54 12.20
N THR A 103 -5.25 0.93 12.29
CA THR A 103 -4.41 1.30 11.17
C THR A 103 -3.22 0.37 11.09
N VAL A 104 -3.05 -0.27 9.95
CA VAL A 104 -1.99 -1.24 9.66
C VAL A 104 -1.05 -0.66 8.62
N PHE A 105 0.24 -0.73 8.86
CA PHE A 105 1.27 -0.35 7.89
C PHE A 105 1.94 -1.58 7.32
N LEU A 106 2.22 -1.54 6.02
CA LEU A 106 2.80 -2.67 5.29
C LEU A 106 3.97 -2.20 4.42
N THR A 107 4.86 -3.12 4.14
CA THR A 107 5.94 -2.94 3.17
C THR A 107 5.97 -4.08 2.17
N GLU A 108 6.35 -3.77 0.94
CA GLU A 108 6.60 -4.78 -0.08
C GLU A 108 7.97 -5.41 0.13
N THR A 109 8.02 -6.73 0.04
CA THR A 109 9.24 -7.54 0.15
C THR A 109 9.30 -8.53 -1.00
N ASP A 110 10.41 -9.24 -1.17
CA ASP A 110 10.53 -10.32 -2.16
C ASP A 110 9.50 -11.44 -1.91
N GLY A 111 9.02 -11.58 -0.67
CA GLY A 111 7.97 -12.53 -0.28
C GLY A 111 6.55 -11.96 -0.30
N GLY A 112 6.32 -10.83 -0.98
CA GLY A 112 5.04 -10.13 -1.01
C GLY A 112 4.90 -9.07 0.08
N TRP A 113 3.70 -8.57 0.27
CA TRP A 113 3.40 -7.55 1.28
C TRP A 113 3.46 -8.11 2.69
N LYS A 114 4.13 -7.39 3.59
CA LYS A 114 4.32 -7.76 4.99
C LYS A 114 3.95 -6.60 5.92
N VAL A 115 3.39 -6.93 7.08
CA VAL A 115 3.01 -5.95 8.11
C VAL A 115 4.25 -5.45 8.85
N THR A 116 4.43 -4.14 8.90
CA THR A 116 5.49 -3.46 9.64
C THR A 116 5.01 -2.86 10.95
N ALA A 117 3.74 -2.47 11.03
CA ALA A 117 3.13 -1.98 12.26
C ALA A 117 1.62 -2.22 12.26
N ALA A 118 1.06 -2.45 13.43
CA ALA A 118 -0.38 -2.66 13.65
C ALA A 118 -0.79 -2.25 15.07
N LEU A 119 -2.09 -2.20 15.32
CA LEU A 119 -2.67 -1.62 16.54
C LEU A 119 -2.16 -0.20 16.74
N CYS A 120 -2.25 0.60 15.66
CA CYS A 120 -1.71 1.94 15.58
C CYS A 120 -2.79 2.99 15.83
N GLN A 121 -2.54 3.88 16.79
CA GLN A 121 -3.41 5.01 17.10
C GLN A 121 -2.77 6.32 16.63
N PRO A 122 -3.54 7.21 15.99
CA PRO A 122 -3.02 8.52 15.60
C PRO A 122 -2.71 9.38 16.85
N ARG A 123 -1.62 10.13 16.80
CA ARG A 123 -1.18 11.03 17.88
C ARG A 123 -1.16 12.49 17.43
N GLY A 124 -2.27 12.98 16.87
CA GLY A 124 -2.33 14.33 16.31
C GLY A 124 -1.42 14.47 15.09
N GLU A 125 -0.48 15.40 15.13
CA GLU A 125 0.53 15.60 14.06
C GLU A 125 1.78 14.74 14.23
N ALA A 126 1.89 14.00 15.34
CA ALA A 126 3.00 13.10 15.61
C ALA A 126 2.84 11.76 14.86
N PRO A 127 3.90 10.96 14.74
CA PRO A 127 3.79 9.59 14.25
C PRO A 127 2.77 8.76 15.04
N TYR A 128 2.24 7.73 14.42
CA TYR A 128 1.35 6.77 15.07
C TYR A 128 2.04 6.11 16.27
N ASP A 129 1.25 5.75 17.26
CA ASP A 129 1.64 4.89 18.38
C ASP A 129 1.12 3.48 18.11
N CYS A 130 2.01 2.53 17.93
CA CYS A 130 1.67 1.17 17.51
C CYS A 130 2.09 0.16 18.59
N GLN A 131 1.24 -0.84 18.86
CA GLN A 131 1.59 -1.93 19.80
C GLN A 131 2.41 -3.04 19.12
N VAL A 132 2.25 -3.21 17.81
CA VAL A 132 3.09 -4.07 16.97
C VAL A 132 3.88 -3.13 16.07
N GLU A 133 5.21 -3.15 16.19
CA GLU A 133 6.06 -2.25 15.43
C GLU A 133 7.48 -2.82 15.33
N GLY A 134 8.10 -2.66 14.16
CA GLY A 134 9.51 -2.91 13.96
C GLY A 134 10.37 -1.69 14.33
N PRO A 135 11.68 -1.87 14.49
CA PRO A 135 12.64 -0.79 14.74
C PRO A 135 12.73 0.17 13.54
#